data_605f15df3b70037bb5c3f773d88bbfc8
#
_entry.id   605f15df3b70037bb5c3f773d88bbfc8
#
_cell.length_a   1.000
_cell.length_b   1.000
_cell.length_c   1.000
_cell.angle_alpha   90.00
_cell.angle_beta   90.00
_cell.angle_gamma   90.00
#
_symmetry.space_group_name_H-M   'P 1'
#
loop_
_entity.id
_entity.type
_entity.pdbx_description
1 polymer ?
#
loop_
_entity_poly.entity_id
_entity_poly.type
_entity_poly.pdbx_seq_one_letter_code
_entity_poly.pdbx_strand_id
1 'polypeptide(L)'
;AHQTDAGRMYSRSLTGLPEVPSITTVIAQQAMDLTGWASHMATTSLITDSRLAEAVGSPAKLKTLARQCNDAAARFRDEAAARGDRVHNYAEQVALRSLGMPHTMAEARETLAQHHEVAFADRFDEWWQNFQVKPLAAEITVWNHSVGYAGTLDLVAEIGGRLCLIDFKTRGTDRSGRVKSLNDNV
;
A
#
# COMPACT_ATOMS: atom_id res chain seq x y z
N ALA A 1 9.39 0.39 14.67
CA ALA A 1 8.31 1.39 14.74
C ALA A 1 7.21 0.95 15.69
N HIS A 2 6.50 1.93 16.28
CA HIS A 2 5.41 1.72 17.22
C HIS A 2 4.14 2.34 16.66
N GLN A 3 3.01 1.65 16.78
CA GLN A 3 1.71 2.24 16.48
C GLN A 3 1.18 2.88 17.78
N THR A 4 0.83 4.17 17.70
CA THR A 4 0.32 4.97 18.83
C THR A 4 -0.97 5.68 18.42
N ASP A 5 -1.65 6.31 19.36
CA ASP A 5 -2.84 7.14 19.08
C ASP A 5 -2.48 8.36 18.18
N ALA A 6 -1.21 8.80 18.23
CA ALA A 6 -0.70 9.87 17.37
C ALA A 6 -0.25 9.38 15.97
N GLY A 7 -0.42 8.09 15.65
CA GLY A 7 0.03 7.45 14.44
C GLY A 7 1.31 6.63 14.63
N ARG A 8 1.97 6.32 13.51
CA ARG A 8 3.21 5.53 13.53
C ARG A 8 4.38 6.38 14.02
N MET A 9 5.08 5.86 15.04
CA MET A 9 6.24 6.50 15.67
C MET A 9 7.46 5.59 15.60
N TYR A 10 8.66 6.17 15.65
CA TYR A 10 9.93 5.44 15.67
C TYR A 10 10.69 5.68 16.97
N SER A 11 11.44 4.66 17.38
CA SER A 11 12.42 4.70 18.47
C SER A 11 13.80 4.30 17.95
N ARG A 12 14.88 4.71 18.63
CA ARG A 12 16.26 4.34 18.25
C ARG A 12 16.63 2.92 18.57
N SER A 13 15.85 2.25 19.42
CA SER A 13 16.03 0.84 19.76
C SER A 13 14.72 0.08 19.70
N LEU A 14 14.79 -1.24 19.59
CA LEU A 14 13.61 -2.11 19.55
C LEU A 14 12.73 -1.99 20.79
N THR A 15 13.33 -1.69 21.95
CA THR A 15 12.65 -1.57 23.25
C THR A 15 12.53 -0.12 23.74
N GLY A 16 12.98 0.84 22.92
CA GLY A 16 12.93 2.26 23.25
C GLY A 16 11.52 2.83 23.18
N LEU A 17 11.29 3.91 23.92
CA LEU A 17 10.06 4.69 23.81
C LEU A 17 10.00 5.40 22.44
N PRO A 18 8.78 5.62 21.88
CA PRO A 18 8.60 6.39 20.67
C PRO A 18 9.20 7.80 20.80
N GLU A 19 10.05 8.19 19.86
CA GLU A 19 10.78 9.48 19.91
C GLU A 19 10.32 10.44 18.82
N VAL A 20 10.15 9.95 17.59
CA VAL A 20 9.81 10.78 16.43
C VAL A 20 8.66 10.18 15.61
N PRO A 21 7.81 11.01 14.97
CA PRO A 21 6.77 10.52 14.10
C PRO A 21 7.36 9.92 12.81
N SER A 22 6.59 9.04 12.18
CA SER A 22 6.89 8.61 10.81
C SER A 22 6.65 9.74 9.84
N ILE A 23 7.36 9.75 8.71
CA ILE A 23 7.10 10.70 7.62
C ILE A 23 5.64 10.62 7.14
N THR A 24 5.06 9.42 7.09
CA THR A 24 3.66 9.23 6.72
C THR A 24 2.70 9.83 7.74
N THR A 25 3.03 9.77 9.04
CA THR A 25 2.26 10.44 10.10
C THR A 25 2.33 11.96 9.95
N VAL A 26 3.51 12.50 9.60
CA VAL A 26 3.68 13.94 9.35
C VAL A 26 2.86 14.39 8.13
N ILE A 27 2.95 13.67 7.02
CA ILE A 27 2.21 14.00 5.79
C ILE A 27 0.69 13.88 6.02
N ALA A 28 0.23 12.94 6.82
CA ALA A 28 -1.19 12.76 7.13
C ALA A 28 -1.81 13.93 7.93
N GLN A 29 -0.98 14.84 8.50
CA GLN A 29 -1.47 16.08 9.09
C GLN A 29 -2.05 17.04 8.04
N GLN A 30 -1.63 16.93 6.79
CA GLN A 30 -2.20 17.68 5.69
C GLN A 30 -3.48 16.98 5.22
N ALA A 31 -4.63 17.50 5.66
CA ALA A 31 -5.92 16.95 5.29
C ALA A 31 -6.15 17.07 3.78
N MET A 32 -6.39 15.93 3.13
CA MET A 32 -6.91 15.91 1.75
C MET A 32 -8.44 15.87 1.80
N ASP A 33 -9.09 16.74 1.03
CA ASP A 33 -10.53 16.65 0.85
C ASP A 33 -10.85 15.48 -0.12
N LEU A 34 -11.28 14.38 0.45
CA LEU A 34 -11.70 13.18 -0.27
C LEU A 34 -13.23 13.05 -0.38
N THR A 35 -13.99 14.08 -0.03
CA THR A 35 -15.47 14.05 0.00
C THR A 35 -16.04 13.67 -1.37
N GLY A 36 -15.55 14.29 -2.44
CA GLY A 36 -15.99 14.00 -3.81
C GLY A 36 -15.69 12.56 -4.23
N TRP A 37 -14.50 12.06 -3.89
CA TRP A 37 -14.14 10.68 -4.15
C TRP A 37 -14.97 9.69 -3.34
N ALA A 38 -15.18 9.93 -2.05
CA ALA A 38 -16.00 9.07 -1.20
C ALA A 38 -17.46 9.01 -1.69
N SER A 39 -18.02 10.15 -2.09
CA SER A 39 -19.36 10.25 -2.69
C SER A 39 -19.46 9.45 -3.98
N HIS A 40 -18.45 9.55 -4.87
CA HIS A 40 -18.37 8.77 -6.10
C HIS A 40 -18.31 7.27 -5.82
N MET A 41 -17.51 6.82 -4.86
CA MET A 41 -17.38 5.41 -4.49
C MET A 41 -18.70 4.85 -3.93
N ALA A 42 -19.39 5.60 -3.06
CA ALA A 42 -20.68 5.20 -2.51
C ALA A 42 -21.75 5.10 -3.61
N THR A 43 -21.80 6.10 -4.50
CA THR A 43 -22.73 6.11 -5.64
C THR A 43 -22.45 4.96 -6.61
N THR A 44 -21.18 4.72 -6.95
CA THR A 44 -20.79 3.61 -7.82
C THR A 44 -21.16 2.27 -7.20
N SER A 45 -20.90 2.10 -5.90
CA SER A 45 -21.29 0.88 -5.17
C SER A 45 -22.81 0.66 -5.22
N LEU A 46 -23.59 1.72 -5.08
CA LEU A 46 -25.06 1.65 -5.14
C LEU A 46 -25.55 1.26 -6.54
N ILE A 47 -25.08 1.92 -7.59
CA ILE A 47 -25.58 1.69 -8.96
C ILE A 47 -25.11 0.33 -9.55
N THR A 48 -24.06 -0.24 -9.02
CA THR A 48 -23.55 -1.57 -9.42
C THR A 48 -24.06 -2.72 -8.54
N ASP A 49 -24.79 -2.41 -7.47
CA ASP A 49 -25.34 -3.44 -6.58
C ASP A 49 -26.47 -4.22 -7.28
N SER A 50 -26.36 -5.53 -7.33
CA SER A 50 -27.36 -6.41 -7.98
C SER A 50 -28.74 -6.29 -7.35
N ARG A 51 -28.84 -5.88 -6.09
CA ARG A 51 -30.10 -5.70 -5.37
C ARG A 51 -30.83 -4.37 -5.69
N LEU A 52 -30.15 -3.47 -6.44
CA LEU A 52 -30.75 -2.17 -6.77
C LEU A 52 -32.07 -2.33 -7.51
N ALA A 53 -32.15 -3.24 -8.50
CA ALA A 53 -33.37 -3.46 -9.27
C ALA A 53 -34.56 -3.87 -8.40
N GLU A 54 -34.34 -4.67 -7.35
CA GLU A 54 -35.35 -5.08 -6.41
C GLU A 54 -35.74 -3.99 -5.39
N ALA A 55 -34.84 -3.02 -5.18
CA ALA A 55 -35.07 -1.91 -4.26
C ALA A 55 -35.81 -0.74 -4.92
N VAL A 56 -35.79 -0.65 -6.25
CA VAL A 56 -36.53 0.37 -7.01
C VAL A 56 -38.04 0.25 -6.73
N GLY A 57 -38.66 1.37 -6.41
CA GLY A 57 -40.08 1.42 -6.00
C GLY A 57 -40.32 1.23 -4.50
N SER A 58 -39.30 0.93 -3.69
CA SER A 58 -39.40 0.83 -2.24
C SER A 58 -38.42 1.81 -1.55
N PRO A 59 -38.88 2.97 -1.06
CA PRO A 59 -38.01 3.95 -0.38
C PRO A 59 -37.24 3.35 0.81
N ALA A 60 -37.88 2.43 1.55
CA ALA A 60 -37.24 1.77 2.69
C ALA A 60 -36.08 0.86 2.26
N LYS A 61 -36.24 0.05 1.19
CA LYS A 61 -35.18 -0.80 0.64
C LYS A 61 -34.04 0.05 0.06
N LEU A 62 -34.35 1.10 -0.70
CA LEU A 62 -33.36 2.03 -1.25
C LEU A 62 -32.53 2.70 -0.15
N LYS A 63 -33.19 3.17 0.92
CA LYS A 63 -32.49 3.79 2.07
C LYS A 63 -31.56 2.80 2.77
N THR A 64 -31.98 1.56 2.92
CA THR A 64 -31.13 0.51 3.50
C THR A 64 -29.93 0.21 2.62
N LEU A 65 -30.14 0.05 1.31
CA LEU A 65 -29.08 -0.21 0.35
C LEU A 65 -28.08 0.95 0.30
N ALA A 66 -28.55 2.20 0.24
CA ALA A 66 -27.68 3.38 0.25
C ALA A 66 -26.82 3.45 1.52
N ARG A 67 -27.37 3.11 2.70
CA ARG A 67 -26.59 3.04 3.93
C ARG A 67 -25.48 2.00 3.88
N GLN A 68 -25.73 0.84 3.27
CA GLN A 68 -24.72 -0.21 3.09
C GLN A 68 -23.62 0.17 2.12
N CYS A 69 -23.83 1.15 1.25
CA CYS A 69 -22.84 1.65 0.31
C CYS A 69 -21.99 2.81 0.86
N ASN A 70 -22.36 3.40 2.00
CA ASN A 70 -21.67 4.56 2.56
C ASN A 70 -20.20 4.31 2.91
N ASP A 71 -19.84 3.09 3.26
CA ASP A 71 -18.48 2.68 3.62
C ASP A 71 -17.65 2.18 2.44
N ALA A 72 -18.18 2.26 1.20
CA ALA A 72 -17.50 1.76 0.00
C ALA A 72 -16.11 2.36 -0.19
N ALA A 73 -15.94 3.65 0.09
CA ALA A 73 -14.65 4.34 0.03
C ALA A 73 -13.65 3.78 1.07
N ALA A 74 -14.12 3.56 2.29
CA ALA A 74 -13.30 2.99 3.36
C ALA A 74 -12.87 1.56 3.01
N ARG A 75 -13.81 0.69 2.60
CA ARG A 75 -13.49 -0.68 2.15
C ARG A 75 -12.47 -0.69 1.03
N PHE A 76 -12.64 0.13 0.00
CA PHE A 76 -11.72 0.21 -1.12
C PHE A 76 -10.30 0.61 -0.66
N ARG A 77 -10.21 1.61 0.22
CA ARG A 77 -8.93 2.04 0.78
C ARG A 77 -8.26 0.93 1.58
N ASP A 78 -9.02 0.26 2.44
CA ASP A 78 -8.50 -0.79 3.33
C ASP A 78 -8.06 -2.03 2.52
N GLU A 79 -8.80 -2.41 1.49
CA GLU A 79 -8.40 -3.46 0.54
C GLU A 79 -7.12 -3.08 -0.23
N ALA A 80 -7.01 -1.81 -0.67
CA ALA A 80 -5.83 -1.32 -1.37
C ALA A 80 -4.59 -1.29 -0.45
N ALA A 81 -4.76 -0.91 0.82
CA ALA A 81 -3.70 -0.94 1.82
C ALA A 81 -3.24 -2.38 2.10
N ALA A 82 -4.18 -3.29 2.39
CA ALA A 82 -3.86 -4.69 2.63
C ALA A 82 -3.16 -5.37 1.44
N ARG A 83 -3.56 -5.04 0.20
CA ARG A 83 -2.84 -5.48 -1.00
C ARG A 83 -1.43 -4.91 -1.04
N GLY A 84 -1.28 -3.62 -0.73
CA GLY A 84 0.03 -2.98 -0.63
C GLY A 84 0.96 -3.74 0.30
N ASP A 85 0.51 -4.02 1.52
CA ASP A 85 1.28 -4.74 2.53
C ASP A 85 1.71 -6.13 2.05
N ARG A 86 0.83 -6.88 1.38
CA ARG A 86 1.18 -8.21 0.83
C ARG A 86 2.24 -8.14 -0.26
N VAL A 87 2.14 -7.15 -1.16
CA VAL A 87 3.10 -6.96 -2.26
C VAL A 87 4.45 -6.49 -1.71
N HIS A 88 4.47 -5.56 -0.75
CA HIS A 88 5.68 -5.10 -0.09
C HIS A 88 6.37 -6.25 0.66
N ASN A 89 5.60 -7.07 1.39
CA ASN A 89 6.16 -8.26 2.04
C ASN A 89 6.80 -9.20 1.02
N TYR A 90 6.17 -9.46 -0.13
CA TYR A 90 6.80 -10.28 -1.17
C TYR A 90 8.11 -9.67 -1.68
N ALA A 91 8.13 -8.38 -1.97
CA ALA A 91 9.31 -7.67 -2.45
C ALA A 91 10.46 -7.72 -1.42
N GLU A 92 10.15 -7.52 -0.14
CA GLU A 92 11.11 -7.68 0.97
C GLU A 92 11.70 -9.09 1.00
N GLN A 93 10.85 -10.14 0.93
CA GLN A 93 11.31 -11.53 0.98
C GLN A 93 12.22 -11.89 -0.21
N VAL A 94 11.96 -11.34 -1.40
CA VAL A 94 12.86 -11.49 -2.56
C VAL A 94 14.21 -10.81 -2.29
N ALA A 95 14.20 -9.61 -1.72
CA ALA A 95 15.42 -8.88 -1.37
C ALA A 95 16.23 -9.64 -0.30
N LEU A 96 15.59 -10.11 0.78
CA LEU A 96 16.22 -10.90 1.84
C LEU A 96 16.86 -12.18 1.28
N ARG A 97 16.16 -12.90 0.40
CA ARG A 97 16.70 -14.07 -0.29
C ARG A 97 17.97 -13.73 -1.06
N SER A 98 17.96 -12.66 -1.83
CA SER A 98 19.12 -12.22 -2.61
C SER A 98 20.30 -11.78 -1.75
N LEU A 99 20.02 -11.27 -0.54
CA LEU A 99 21.04 -10.94 0.47
C LEU A 99 21.57 -12.16 1.24
N GLY A 100 21.02 -13.36 0.98
CA GLY A 100 21.39 -14.58 1.72
C GLY A 100 20.87 -14.59 3.15
N MET A 101 19.85 -13.82 3.45
CA MET A 101 19.20 -13.72 4.77
C MET A 101 18.03 -14.72 4.87
N PRO A 102 17.60 -15.08 6.10
CA PRO A 102 16.38 -15.86 6.30
C PRO A 102 15.18 -15.16 5.65
N HIS A 103 14.36 -15.91 4.94
CA HIS A 103 13.22 -15.37 4.20
C HIS A 103 12.06 -16.38 4.12
N THR A 104 10.86 -15.87 3.84
CA THR A 104 9.60 -16.62 3.65
C THR A 104 8.97 -16.30 2.29
N MET A 105 9.81 -16.24 1.23
CA MET A 105 9.37 -15.81 -0.10
C MET A 105 8.28 -16.74 -0.69
N ALA A 106 8.35 -18.05 -0.43
CA ALA A 106 7.37 -19.00 -0.94
C ALA A 106 5.99 -18.75 -0.31
N GLU A 107 5.96 -18.53 1.00
CA GLU A 107 4.74 -18.22 1.76
C GLU A 107 4.16 -16.86 1.36
N ALA A 108 5.01 -15.87 1.13
CA ALA A 108 4.58 -14.56 0.66
C ALA A 108 3.94 -14.65 -0.73
N ARG A 109 4.52 -15.44 -1.66
CA ARG A 109 3.94 -15.68 -2.98
C ARG A 109 2.62 -16.45 -2.91
N GLU A 110 2.54 -17.46 -2.04
CA GLU A 110 1.30 -18.21 -1.80
C GLU A 110 0.19 -17.29 -1.26
N THR A 111 0.53 -16.37 -0.35
CA THR A 111 -0.42 -15.37 0.15
C THR A 111 -0.97 -14.51 -0.98
N LEU A 112 -0.12 -14.06 -1.92
CA LEU A 112 -0.58 -13.32 -3.12
C LEU A 112 -1.48 -14.18 -4.01
N ALA A 113 -1.20 -15.49 -4.13
CA ALA A 113 -2.04 -16.40 -4.91
C ALA A 113 -3.44 -16.57 -4.32
N GLN A 114 -3.54 -16.70 -3.00
CA GLN A 114 -4.82 -16.80 -2.28
C GLN A 114 -5.69 -15.55 -2.46
N HIS A 115 -5.07 -14.39 -2.68
CA HIS A 115 -5.76 -13.12 -2.94
C HIS A 115 -5.89 -12.77 -4.43
N HIS A 116 -5.54 -13.67 -5.35
CA HIS A 116 -5.52 -13.43 -6.81
C HIS A 116 -4.62 -12.26 -7.23
N GLU A 117 -3.51 -12.07 -6.52
CA GLU A 117 -2.60 -10.94 -6.68
C GLU A 117 -1.22 -11.35 -7.25
N VAL A 118 -1.05 -12.57 -7.74
CA VAL A 118 0.22 -13.09 -8.28
C VAL A 118 0.81 -12.21 -9.38
N ALA A 119 -0.04 -11.55 -10.15
CA ALA A 119 0.40 -10.65 -11.22
C ALA A 119 1.30 -9.50 -10.73
N PHE A 120 1.18 -9.08 -9.46
CA PHE A 120 2.10 -8.11 -8.86
C PHE A 120 3.47 -8.71 -8.61
N ALA A 121 3.52 -9.96 -8.12
CA ALA A 121 4.78 -10.68 -7.94
C ALA A 121 5.49 -10.91 -9.29
N ASP A 122 4.76 -11.36 -10.31
CA ASP A 122 5.31 -11.61 -11.65
C ASP A 122 5.92 -10.32 -12.26
N ARG A 123 5.21 -9.18 -12.12
CA ARG A 123 5.72 -7.86 -12.56
C ARG A 123 6.94 -7.41 -11.78
N PHE A 124 6.96 -7.66 -10.47
CA PHE A 124 8.10 -7.37 -9.62
C PHE A 124 9.30 -8.23 -10.02
N ASP A 125 9.12 -9.53 -10.22
CA ASP A 125 10.17 -10.46 -10.63
C ASP A 125 10.73 -10.10 -12.02
N GLU A 126 9.86 -9.72 -12.97
CA GLU A 126 10.27 -9.24 -14.29
C GLU A 126 11.14 -7.98 -14.17
N TRP A 127 10.72 -7.00 -13.38
CA TRP A 127 11.49 -5.79 -13.12
C TRP A 127 12.84 -6.13 -12.47
N TRP A 128 12.84 -6.98 -11.44
CA TRP A 128 14.04 -7.38 -10.73
C TRP A 128 15.09 -8.01 -11.65
N GLN A 129 14.66 -8.90 -12.53
CA GLN A 129 15.53 -9.58 -13.49
C GLN A 129 16.00 -8.64 -14.61
N ASN A 130 15.09 -7.88 -15.22
CA ASN A 130 15.42 -7.00 -16.34
C ASN A 130 16.41 -5.90 -15.96
N PHE A 131 16.30 -5.37 -14.74
CA PHE A 131 17.21 -4.34 -14.23
C PHE A 131 18.41 -4.93 -13.46
N GLN A 132 18.53 -6.25 -13.36
CA GLN A 132 19.61 -6.92 -12.64
C GLN A 132 19.84 -6.32 -11.25
N VAL A 133 18.75 -6.18 -10.49
CA VAL A 133 18.77 -5.52 -9.19
C VAL A 133 19.69 -6.23 -8.22
N LYS A 134 20.67 -5.52 -7.67
CA LYS A 134 21.59 -6.02 -6.64
C LYS A 134 21.23 -5.37 -5.31
N PRO A 135 20.47 -6.03 -4.44
CA PRO A 135 20.07 -5.46 -3.17
C PRO A 135 21.29 -5.27 -2.26
N LEU A 136 21.29 -4.18 -1.51
CA LEU A 136 22.27 -3.86 -0.48
C LEU A 136 21.66 -3.86 0.90
N ALA A 137 20.41 -3.44 1.03
CA ALA A 137 19.62 -3.48 2.26
C ALA A 137 18.13 -3.42 1.93
N ALA A 138 17.29 -4.06 2.75
CA ALA A 138 15.83 -3.99 2.68
C ALA A 138 15.25 -3.53 4.01
N GLU A 139 14.10 -2.85 3.98
CA GLU A 139 13.33 -2.40 5.15
C GLU A 139 14.19 -1.63 6.18
N ILE A 140 15.03 -0.72 5.71
CA ILE A 140 15.91 0.07 6.60
C ILE A 140 15.19 1.31 7.15
N THR A 141 15.35 1.53 8.45
CA THR A 141 14.86 2.76 9.08
C THR A 141 15.85 3.91 8.83
N VAL A 142 15.36 4.99 8.25
CA VAL A 142 16.11 6.23 8.01
C VAL A 142 15.57 7.35 8.89
N TRP A 143 16.46 8.25 9.33
CA TRP A 143 16.15 9.32 10.26
C TRP A 143 16.52 10.67 9.69
N ASN A 144 15.63 11.64 9.81
CA ASN A 144 15.94 13.04 9.64
C ASN A 144 16.10 13.68 11.02
N HIS A 145 17.33 13.77 11.49
CA HIS A 145 17.64 14.34 12.80
C HIS A 145 17.42 15.85 12.88
N SER A 146 17.49 16.56 11.75
CA SER A 146 17.34 18.02 11.73
C SER A 146 15.90 18.46 11.92
N VAL A 147 14.96 17.72 11.35
CA VAL A 147 13.51 18.03 11.40
C VAL A 147 12.80 17.17 12.44
N GLY A 148 13.32 16.00 12.78
CA GLY A 148 12.75 15.12 13.81
C GLY A 148 11.65 14.21 13.30
N TYR A 149 11.89 13.49 12.20
CA TYR A 149 11.03 12.38 11.75
C TYR A 149 11.86 11.20 11.26
N ALA A 150 11.23 10.04 11.11
CA ALA A 150 11.86 8.86 10.56
C ALA A 150 10.92 8.15 9.55
N GLY A 151 11.48 7.22 8.80
CA GLY A 151 10.73 6.40 7.84
C GLY A 151 11.41 5.07 7.62
N THR A 152 10.68 4.13 7.03
CA THR A 152 11.25 2.90 6.51
C THR A 152 11.37 3.03 5.00
N LEU A 153 12.54 2.71 4.47
CA LEU A 153 12.85 2.65 3.05
C LEU A 153 12.77 1.18 2.61
N ASP A 154 12.02 0.89 1.57
CA ASP A 154 11.75 -0.49 1.16
C ASP A 154 13.02 -1.21 0.68
N LEU A 155 13.84 -0.56 -0.16
CA LEU A 155 15.03 -1.19 -0.73
C LEU A 155 16.14 -0.19 -1.03
N VAL A 156 17.36 -0.55 -0.69
CA VAL A 156 18.60 0.05 -1.24
C VAL A 156 19.24 -0.97 -2.15
N ALA A 157 19.53 -0.59 -3.39
CA ALA A 157 20.10 -1.50 -4.38
C ALA A 157 21.05 -0.79 -5.34
N GLU A 158 21.95 -1.54 -5.95
CA GLU A 158 22.70 -1.13 -7.14
C GLU A 158 21.91 -1.55 -8.39
N ILE A 159 21.64 -0.60 -9.27
CA ILE A 159 20.99 -0.83 -10.57
C ILE A 159 21.83 -0.12 -11.64
N GLY A 160 22.32 -0.85 -12.63
CA GLY A 160 23.13 -0.29 -13.70
C GLY A 160 24.39 0.43 -13.20
N GLY A 161 25.00 -0.05 -12.12
CA GLY A 161 26.19 0.55 -11.49
C GLY A 161 25.88 1.80 -10.66
N ARG A 162 24.61 2.11 -10.39
CA ARG A 162 24.20 3.26 -9.57
C ARG A 162 23.53 2.80 -8.28
N LEU A 163 23.84 3.47 -7.19
CA LEU A 163 23.12 3.31 -5.92
C LEU A 163 21.74 3.95 -6.03
N CYS A 164 20.70 3.16 -5.77
CA CYS A 164 19.30 3.57 -5.84
C CYS A 164 18.64 3.39 -4.47
N LEU A 165 17.86 4.38 -4.07
CA LEU A 165 16.90 4.30 -2.98
C LEU A 165 15.52 4.05 -3.61
N ILE A 166 14.83 3.00 -3.19
CA ILE A 166 13.62 2.52 -3.85
C ILE A 166 12.50 2.42 -2.83
N ASP A 167 11.35 2.97 -3.19
CA ASP A 167 10.10 2.87 -2.47
C ASP A 167 9.06 2.26 -3.42
N PHE A 168 8.44 1.15 -3.04
CA PHE A 168 7.47 0.45 -3.85
C PHE A 168 6.07 1.04 -3.67
N LYS A 169 5.33 1.18 -4.77
CA LYS A 169 3.94 1.62 -4.74
C LYS A 169 3.08 0.70 -5.60
N THR A 170 2.12 0.04 -4.97
CA THR A 170 1.15 -0.78 -5.68
C THR A 170 0.09 0.10 -6.32
N ARG A 171 -0.17 -0.12 -7.60
CA ARG A 171 -1.24 0.56 -8.31
C ARG A 171 -2.13 -0.44 -9.03
N GLY A 172 -3.43 -0.18 -8.96
CA GLY A 172 -4.40 -0.91 -9.77
C GLY A 172 -4.34 -0.47 -11.24
N THR A 173 -4.99 -1.24 -12.09
CA THR A 173 -5.23 -0.91 -13.48
C THR A 173 -6.52 -0.08 -13.64
N ASP A 174 -6.62 0.66 -14.74
CA ASP A 174 -7.87 1.23 -15.18
C ASP A 174 -8.77 0.17 -15.86
N ARG A 175 -9.94 0.58 -16.36
CA ARG A 175 -10.88 -0.32 -17.04
C ARG A 175 -10.32 -0.91 -18.34
N SER A 176 -9.29 -0.32 -18.92
CA SER A 176 -8.60 -0.82 -20.12
C SER A 176 -7.44 -1.76 -19.82
N GLY A 177 -7.19 -2.06 -18.53
CA GLY A 177 -6.06 -2.88 -18.07
C GLY A 177 -4.72 -2.15 -18.04
N ARG A 178 -4.70 -0.83 -18.26
CA ARG A 178 -3.47 -0.04 -18.15
C ARG A 178 -3.20 0.30 -16.70
N VAL A 179 -1.95 0.20 -16.29
CA VAL A 179 -1.52 0.67 -14.96
C VAL A 179 -1.77 2.18 -14.88
N LYS A 180 -2.45 2.61 -13.83
CA LYS A 180 -2.67 4.04 -13.57
C LYS A 180 -1.32 4.73 -13.37
N SER A 181 -1.08 5.83 -14.09
CA SER A 181 0.15 6.62 -13.91
C SER A 181 0.27 7.14 -12.48
N LEU A 182 1.51 7.32 -12.01
CA LEU A 182 1.76 8.14 -10.83
C LEU A 182 1.36 9.58 -11.20
N ASN A 183 0.48 10.20 -10.41
CA ASN A 183 0.29 11.64 -10.53
C ASN A 183 1.56 12.29 -9.96
N ASP A 184 2.14 13.24 -10.69
CA ASP A 184 3.35 13.97 -10.31
C ASP A 184 3.13 14.91 -9.08
N ASN A 185 2.02 14.74 -8.37
CA ASN A 185 1.63 15.55 -7.22
C ASN A 185 1.86 14.77 -5.91
N VAL A 186 3.07 14.22 -5.74
CA VAL A 186 3.54 13.71 -4.44
C VAL A 186 4.78 14.48 -4.04
#